data_7fda11d32a3c6f9b5cbeed37f02adba5
#
_entry.id   7fda11d32a3c6f9b5cbeed37f02adba5
#
_cell.length_a   1.000
_cell.length_b   1.000
_cell.length_c   1.000
_cell.angle_alpha   90.00
_cell.angle_beta   90.00
_cell.angle_gamma   90.00
#
_symmetry.space_group_name_H-M   'P 1'
#
loop_
_entity.id
_entity.type
_entity.pdbx_description
1 polymer ?
#
loop_
_entity_poly.entity_id
_entity_poly.type
_entity_poly.pdbx_seq_one_letter_code
_entity_poly.pdbx_strand_id
1 'polypeptide(L)'
;TEIKSLSFFSFVSAIETLVNHEFKDEKVEYLCPDCKSLKDSPRRCKRCGSPIWGVTAKYREFLFKYVSNKPEAKKIYNKIYNIRSQITHTEFLFTGESFLDWDHNDKTEEIYKTHLNAMQLSRRSLINWLLKKDN
;
A
#
# COMPACT_ATOMS: atom_id res chain seq x y z
N THR A 1 25.36 -1.68 7.06
CA THR A 1 24.14 -2.21 7.74
C THR A 1 22.91 -1.65 7.03
N GLU A 2 22.15 -2.50 6.43
CA GLU A 2 20.90 -2.09 5.75
C GLU A 2 19.89 -1.63 6.78
N ILE A 3 19.33 -0.43 6.59
CA ILE A 3 18.23 0.06 7.42
C ILE A 3 16.93 -0.54 6.86
N LYS A 4 16.41 -1.56 7.54
CA LYS A 4 15.24 -2.34 7.09
C LYS A 4 13.98 -1.49 6.94
N SER A 5 13.74 -0.54 7.83
CA SER A 5 12.59 0.36 7.73
C SER A 5 12.64 1.24 6.49
N LEU A 6 13.80 1.76 6.13
CA LEU A 6 13.99 2.56 4.93
C LEU A 6 13.84 1.70 3.67
N SER A 7 14.43 0.51 3.67
CA SER A 7 14.30 -0.45 2.57
C SER A 7 12.83 -0.86 2.37
N PHE A 8 12.13 -1.20 3.44
CA PHE A 8 10.70 -1.50 3.40
C PHE A 8 9.88 -0.33 2.84
N PHE A 9 10.10 0.87 3.36
CA PHE A 9 9.44 2.07 2.87
C PHE A 9 9.68 2.29 1.37
N SER A 10 10.91 2.07 0.90
CA SER A 10 11.27 2.21 -0.51
C SER A 10 10.53 1.21 -1.40
N PHE A 11 10.35 -0.04 -0.98
CA PHE A 11 9.57 -1.02 -1.74
C PHE A 11 8.11 -0.62 -1.86
N VAL A 12 7.50 -0.15 -0.79
CA VAL A 12 6.11 0.31 -0.81
C VAL A 12 5.96 1.58 -1.65
N SER A 13 6.89 2.50 -1.55
CA SER A 13 6.90 3.74 -2.36
C SER A 13 7.06 3.44 -3.85
N ALA A 14 7.81 2.40 -4.22
CA ALA A 14 7.89 1.94 -5.60
C ALA A 14 6.53 1.46 -6.11
N ILE A 15 5.78 0.70 -5.31
CA ILE A 15 4.41 0.31 -5.65
C ILE A 15 3.50 1.54 -5.78
N GLU A 16 3.57 2.48 -4.85
CA GLU A 16 2.78 3.73 -4.91
C GLU A 16 3.05 4.53 -6.17
N THR A 17 4.29 4.55 -6.64
CA THR A 17 4.66 5.20 -7.91
C THR A 17 3.94 4.56 -9.09
N LEU A 18 3.89 3.23 -9.14
CA LEU A 18 3.14 2.49 -10.17
C LEU A 18 1.64 2.73 -10.07
N VAL A 19 1.10 2.75 -8.85
CA VAL A 19 -0.31 3.08 -8.58
C VAL A 19 -0.68 4.45 -9.10
N ASN A 20 0.13 5.46 -8.81
CA ASN A 20 -0.09 6.82 -9.26
C ASN A 20 -0.02 6.91 -10.78
N HIS A 21 0.84 6.16 -11.42
CA HIS A 21 0.94 6.13 -12.87
C HIS A 21 -0.26 5.42 -13.51
N GLU A 22 -0.69 4.29 -12.94
CA GLU A 22 -1.83 3.51 -13.45
C GLU A 22 -3.15 4.29 -13.39
N PHE A 23 -3.38 5.02 -12.29
CA PHE A 23 -4.62 5.76 -12.06
C PHE A 23 -4.51 7.26 -12.37
N LYS A 24 -3.48 7.68 -13.08
CA LYS A 24 -3.20 9.08 -13.40
C LYS A 24 -4.36 9.79 -14.08
N ASP A 25 -4.99 9.12 -15.04
CA ASP A 25 -6.06 9.68 -15.87
C ASP A 25 -7.45 9.22 -15.43
N GLU A 26 -7.54 8.49 -14.31
CA GLU A 26 -8.80 7.97 -13.82
C GLU A 26 -9.60 9.07 -13.14
N LYS A 27 -10.64 9.51 -13.82
CA LYS A 27 -11.66 10.39 -13.25
C LYS A 27 -12.76 9.53 -12.66
N VAL A 28 -12.83 9.47 -11.32
CA VAL A 28 -13.94 8.80 -10.66
C VAL A 28 -15.06 9.80 -10.51
N GLU A 29 -16.07 9.66 -11.35
CA GLU A 29 -17.28 10.50 -11.32
C GLU A 29 -18.24 10.00 -10.23
N TYR A 30 -18.63 10.88 -9.33
CA TYR A 30 -19.62 10.60 -8.30
C TYR A 30 -20.88 11.46 -8.51
N LEU A 31 -22.03 10.81 -8.51
CA LEU A 31 -23.31 11.53 -8.48
C LEU A 31 -23.57 12.07 -7.07
N CYS A 32 -23.81 13.37 -6.96
CA CYS A 32 -24.29 13.95 -5.71
C CYS A 32 -25.68 13.39 -5.37
N PRO A 33 -25.89 12.81 -4.17
CA PRO A 33 -27.19 12.29 -3.82
C PRO A 33 -28.29 13.37 -3.74
N ASP A 34 -27.90 14.61 -3.48
CA ASP A 34 -28.84 15.72 -3.31
C ASP A 34 -29.18 16.41 -4.64
N CYS A 35 -28.17 16.85 -5.37
CA CYS A 35 -28.37 17.58 -6.64
C CYS A 35 -28.06 16.76 -7.91
N LYS A 36 -27.62 15.50 -7.75
CA LYS A 36 -27.24 14.58 -8.84
C LYS A 36 -26.18 15.12 -9.80
N SER A 37 -25.46 16.16 -9.41
CA SER A 37 -24.32 16.66 -10.18
C SER A 37 -23.13 15.72 -10.09
N LEU A 38 -22.36 15.62 -11.17
CA LEU A 38 -21.10 14.89 -11.21
C LEU A 38 -20.02 15.64 -10.41
N LYS A 39 -19.30 14.94 -9.57
CA LYS A 39 -18.18 15.50 -8.79
C LYS A 39 -16.92 14.69 -9.03
N ASP A 40 -15.82 15.38 -9.22
CA ASP A 40 -14.50 14.79 -9.54
C ASP A 40 -13.70 14.31 -8.32
N SER A 41 -14.17 14.57 -7.11
CA SER A 41 -13.44 14.20 -5.89
C SER A 41 -14.05 13.00 -5.18
N PRO A 42 -13.22 12.11 -4.60
CA PRO A 42 -13.70 10.96 -3.85
C PRO A 42 -14.52 11.42 -2.64
N ARG A 43 -15.70 10.86 -2.49
CA ARG A 43 -16.56 11.11 -1.34
C ARG A 43 -16.08 10.34 -0.13
N ARG A 44 -16.31 10.94 1.00
CA ARG A 44 -16.20 10.22 2.27
C ARG A 44 -17.47 9.41 2.53
N CYS A 45 -17.29 8.22 3.10
CA CYS A 45 -18.40 7.41 3.56
C CYS A 45 -19.20 8.20 4.62
N LYS A 46 -20.50 8.32 4.44
CA LYS A 46 -21.37 9.04 5.39
C LYS A 46 -21.40 8.39 6.77
N ARG A 47 -21.14 7.08 6.84
CA ARG A 47 -21.18 6.31 8.08
C ARG A 47 -19.89 6.40 8.89
N CYS A 48 -18.73 6.21 8.25
CA CYS A 48 -17.43 6.14 8.93
C CYS A 48 -16.46 7.27 8.57
N GLY A 49 -16.83 8.16 7.64
CA GLY A 49 -15.96 9.24 7.18
C GLY A 49 -14.77 8.84 6.32
N SER A 50 -14.58 7.55 6.04
CA SER A 50 -13.46 7.05 5.23
C SER A 50 -13.61 7.45 3.76
N PRO A 51 -12.52 7.78 3.05
CA PRO A 51 -12.57 8.03 1.62
C PRO A 51 -13.03 6.77 0.87
N ILE A 52 -13.98 6.91 -0.04
CA ILE A 52 -14.44 5.78 -0.86
C ILE A 52 -13.40 5.39 -1.90
N TRP A 53 -12.74 6.37 -2.49
CA TRP A 53 -11.67 6.16 -3.47
C TRP A 53 -10.44 6.97 -3.10
N GLY A 54 -9.70 6.50 -2.10
CA GLY A 54 -8.48 7.12 -1.63
C GLY A 54 -7.24 6.33 -2.03
N VAL A 55 -6.08 6.78 -1.56
CA VAL A 55 -4.77 6.17 -1.85
C VAL A 55 -4.75 4.68 -1.49
N THR A 56 -5.31 4.30 -0.35
CA THR A 56 -5.37 2.89 0.10
C THR A 56 -6.23 2.02 -0.82
N ALA A 57 -7.35 2.55 -1.30
CA ALA A 57 -8.22 1.83 -2.23
C ALA A 57 -7.52 1.62 -3.57
N LYS A 58 -6.88 2.64 -4.13
CA LYS A 58 -6.08 2.56 -5.36
C LYS A 58 -4.94 1.56 -5.26
N TYR A 59 -4.22 1.59 -4.14
CA TYR A 59 -3.14 0.65 -3.85
C TYR A 59 -3.64 -0.80 -3.86
N ARG A 60 -4.75 -1.10 -3.20
CA ARG A 60 -5.36 -2.45 -3.20
C ARG A 60 -5.83 -2.88 -4.58
N GLU A 61 -6.56 -2.02 -5.29
CA GLU A 61 -7.03 -2.31 -6.65
C GLU A 61 -5.88 -2.61 -7.61
N PHE A 62 -4.81 -1.85 -7.53
CA PHE A 62 -3.60 -2.09 -8.30
C PHE A 62 -3.03 -3.50 -8.03
N LEU A 63 -2.90 -3.85 -6.77
CA LEU A 63 -2.35 -5.16 -6.39
C LEU A 63 -3.30 -6.32 -6.72
N PHE A 64 -4.60 -6.12 -6.63
CA PHE A 64 -5.59 -7.11 -7.09
C PHE A 64 -5.49 -7.34 -8.60
N LYS A 65 -5.27 -6.29 -9.35
CA LYS A 65 -5.14 -6.36 -10.81
C LYS A 65 -3.84 -7.04 -11.26
N TYR A 66 -2.72 -6.69 -10.63
CA TYR A 66 -1.39 -7.08 -11.12
C TYR A 66 -0.72 -8.22 -10.35
N VAL A 67 -1.16 -8.53 -9.16
CA VAL A 67 -0.54 -9.58 -8.33
C VAL A 67 -1.53 -10.68 -7.99
N SER A 68 -2.45 -10.43 -7.07
CA SER A 68 -3.44 -11.44 -6.66
C SER A 68 -4.66 -10.80 -6.01
N ASN A 69 -5.84 -11.32 -6.31
CA ASN A 69 -7.12 -10.91 -5.71
C ASN A 69 -7.63 -11.87 -4.63
N LYS A 70 -6.80 -12.80 -4.17
CA LYS A 70 -7.17 -13.74 -3.12
C LYS A 70 -7.40 -13.03 -1.78
N PRO A 71 -8.36 -13.51 -0.95
CA PRO A 71 -8.64 -12.89 0.36
C PRO A 71 -7.43 -12.84 1.30
N GLU A 72 -6.57 -13.85 1.26
CA GLU A 72 -5.35 -13.92 2.05
C GLU A 72 -4.37 -12.80 1.65
N ALA A 73 -4.26 -12.53 0.36
CA ALA A 73 -3.40 -11.48 -0.16
C ALA A 73 -3.86 -10.09 0.32
N LYS A 74 -5.15 -9.86 0.42
CA LYS A 74 -5.71 -8.59 0.94
C LYS A 74 -5.22 -8.27 2.35
N LYS A 75 -5.13 -9.27 3.22
CA LYS A 75 -4.60 -9.09 4.59
C LYS A 75 -3.14 -8.65 4.57
N ILE A 76 -2.33 -9.26 3.70
CA ILE A 76 -0.92 -8.90 3.52
C ILE A 76 -0.80 -7.46 2.99
N TYR A 77 -1.59 -7.08 2.00
CA TYR A 77 -1.57 -5.73 1.44
C TYR A 77 -1.92 -4.66 2.48
N ASN A 78 -2.97 -4.90 3.25
CA ASN A 78 -3.38 -3.98 4.33
C ASN A 78 -2.31 -3.86 5.41
N LYS A 79 -1.69 -4.97 5.82
CA LYS A 79 -0.62 -4.97 6.83
C LYS A 79 0.59 -4.17 6.35
N ILE A 80 1.04 -4.41 5.12
CA ILE A 80 2.16 -3.69 4.52
C ILE A 80 1.88 -2.18 4.46
N TYR A 81 0.70 -1.80 4.01
CA TYR A 81 0.32 -0.40 3.90
C TYR A 81 0.20 0.30 5.26
N ASN A 82 -0.32 -0.39 6.26
CA ASN A 82 -0.41 0.14 7.63
C ASN A 82 0.98 0.38 8.23
N ILE A 83 1.91 -0.55 8.06
CA ILE A 83 3.29 -0.39 8.53
C ILE A 83 3.97 0.79 7.81
N ARG A 84 3.78 0.92 6.51
CA ARG A 84 4.28 2.07 5.75
C ARG A 84 3.77 3.38 6.31
N SER A 85 2.49 3.45 6.63
CA SER A 85 1.87 4.64 7.23
C SER A 85 2.45 4.95 8.61
N GLN A 86 2.66 3.93 9.44
CA GLN A 86 3.29 4.09 10.76
C GLN A 86 4.72 4.62 10.66
N ILE A 87 5.53 4.11 9.76
CA ILE A 87 6.91 4.59 9.53
C ILE A 87 6.90 6.09 9.18
N THR A 88 5.96 6.54 8.37
CA THR A 88 5.87 7.93 7.95
C THR A 88 5.38 8.88 9.04
N HIS A 89 4.39 8.45 9.84
CA HIS A 89 3.64 9.35 10.72
C HIS A 89 4.03 9.27 12.19
N THR A 90 4.61 8.16 12.65
CA THR A 90 4.89 7.91 14.06
C THR A 90 6.36 7.61 14.37
N GLU A 91 7.25 7.82 13.41
CA GLU A 91 8.67 7.50 13.54
C GLU A 91 8.91 6.02 13.92
N PHE A 92 7.97 5.15 13.53
CA PHE A 92 8.05 3.72 13.77
C PHE A 92 9.28 3.13 13.06
N LEU A 93 10.09 2.40 13.80
CA LEU A 93 11.22 1.65 13.26
C LEU A 93 11.01 0.16 13.45
N PHE A 94 11.59 -0.65 12.58
CA PHE A 94 11.59 -2.09 12.77
C PHE A 94 12.45 -2.46 13.98
N THR A 95 12.03 -3.53 14.67
CA THR A 95 12.77 -4.10 15.79
C THR A 95 14.22 -4.37 15.42
N GLY A 96 15.15 -3.96 16.27
CA GLY A 96 16.60 -4.10 16.07
C GLY A 96 17.26 -2.93 15.33
N GLU A 97 16.51 -1.93 14.87
CA GLU A 97 17.06 -0.69 14.32
C GLU A 97 17.26 0.40 15.39
N SER A 98 16.59 0.26 16.53
CA SER A 98 16.77 1.15 17.68
C SER A 98 17.91 0.66 18.56
N PHE A 99 18.79 1.56 19.01
CA PHE A 99 19.87 1.25 19.95
C PHE A 99 19.40 0.68 21.29
N LEU A 100 18.13 0.87 21.62
CA LEU A 100 17.54 0.43 22.88
C LEU A 100 16.79 -0.90 22.77
N ASP A 101 16.71 -1.48 21.59
CA ASP A 101 15.94 -2.68 21.35
C ASP A 101 16.83 -3.92 21.47
N TRP A 102 16.95 -4.43 22.69
CA TRP A 102 17.75 -5.62 23.02
C TRP A 102 16.93 -6.92 22.99
N ASP A 103 15.63 -6.82 22.72
CA ASP A 103 14.71 -7.95 22.82
C ASP A 103 14.49 -8.61 21.46
N HIS A 104 15.24 -9.69 21.23
CA HIS A 104 15.07 -10.55 20.05
C HIS A 104 13.91 -11.52 20.26
N ASN A 105 12.69 -11.02 20.10
CA ASN A 105 11.47 -11.81 20.23
C ASN A 105 10.93 -12.30 18.88
N ASP A 106 9.88 -13.16 18.95
CA ASP A 106 9.10 -13.68 17.81
C ASP A 106 8.66 -12.60 16.81
N LYS A 107 8.60 -11.35 17.24
CA LYS A 107 8.34 -10.18 16.40
C LYS A 107 9.38 -9.98 15.28
N THR A 108 10.62 -10.41 15.50
CA THR A 108 11.71 -10.28 14.51
C THR A 108 11.43 -11.11 13.26
N GLU A 109 10.92 -12.33 13.44
CA GLU A 109 10.55 -13.20 12.31
C GLU A 109 9.38 -12.62 11.50
N GLU A 110 8.38 -12.11 12.19
CA GLU A 110 7.22 -11.48 11.54
C GLU A 110 7.61 -10.23 10.75
N ILE A 111 8.48 -9.40 11.30
CA ILE A 111 9.03 -8.22 10.64
C ILE A 111 9.85 -8.61 9.42
N TYR A 112 10.68 -9.64 9.53
CA TYR A 112 11.44 -10.16 8.42
C TYR A 112 10.54 -10.65 7.27
N LYS A 113 9.51 -11.42 7.59
CA LYS A 113 8.50 -11.88 6.62
C LYS A 113 7.79 -10.71 5.95
N THR A 114 7.43 -9.71 6.70
CA THR A 114 6.75 -8.51 6.17
C THR A 114 7.65 -7.72 5.21
N HIS A 115 8.92 -7.56 5.57
CA HIS A 115 9.93 -6.93 4.71
C HIS A 115 10.14 -7.71 3.41
N LEU A 116 10.28 -9.04 3.51
CA LEU A 116 10.44 -9.92 2.36
C LEU A 116 9.18 -9.90 1.45
N ASN A 117 8.00 -9.91 2.06
CA ASN A 117 6.74 -9.78 1.32
C ASN A 117 6.65 -8.46 0.57
N ALA A 118 7.05 -7.36 1.16
CA ALA A 118 7.07 -6.05 0.51
C ALA A 118 8.04 -6.02 -0.67
N MET A 119 9.22 -6.59 -0.52
CA MET A 119 10.19 -6.71 -1.60
C MET A 119 9.65 -7.54 -2.76
N GLN A 120 9.11 -8.72 -2.49
CA GLN A 120 8.55 -9.60 -3.53
C GLN A 120 7.33 -8.98 -4.20
N LEU A 121 6.48 -8.32 -3.43
CA LEU A 121 5.30 -7.63 -3.93
C LEU A 121 5.68 -6.50 -4.90
N SER A 122 6.68 -5.70 -4.53
CA SER A 122 7.22 -4.64 -5.38
C SER A 122 7.75 -5.20 -6.71
N ARG A 123 8.54 -6.25 -6.66
CA ARG A 123 9.08 -6.90 -7.87
C ARG A 123 7.98 -7.45 -8.77
N ARG A 124 7.03 -8.20 -8.22
CA ARG A 124 5.92 -8.78 -8.99
C ARG A 124 5.04 -7.71 -9.60
N SER A 125 4.74 -6.67 -8.84
CA SER A 125 3.95 -5.53 -9.31
C SER A 125 4.59 -4.89 -10.53
N LEU A 126 5.88 -4.60 -10.46
CA LEU A 126 6.61 -3.96 -11.54
C LEU A 126 6.66 -4.86 -12.80
N ILE A 127 7.04 -6.12 -12.64
CA ILE A 127 7.15 -7.06 -13.75
C ILE A 127 5.79 -7.22 -14.44
N ASN A 128 4.75 -7.51 -13.68
CA ASN A 128 3.41 -7.74 -14.24
C ASN A 128 2.81 -6.49 -14.87
N TRP A 129 3.06 -5.32 -14.27
CA TRP A 129 2.62 -4.05 -14.83
C TRP A 129 3.29 -3.76 -16.17
N LEU A 130 4.59 -3.97 -16.28
CA LEU A 130 5.33 -3.80 -17.54
C LEU A 130 4.83 -4.79 -18.61
N LEU A 131 4.72 -6.08 -18.27
CA LEU A 131 4.26 -7.10 -19.22
C LEU A 131 2.83 -6.88 -19.73
N LYS A 132 1.95 -6.28 -18.92
CA LYS A 132 0.58 -5.98 -19.36
C LYS A 132 0.48 -4.70 -20.18
N LYS A 133 1.41 -3.78 -20.02
CA LYS A 133 1.46 -2.56 -20.85
C LYS A 133 1.93 -2.83 -22.27
N ASP A 134 2.74 -3.86 -22.48
CA ASP A 134 3.25 -4.23 -23.80
C ASP A 134 2.25 -5.05 -24.63
N ASN A 135 1.14 -5.41 -24.04
CA ASN A 135 0.01 -6.10 -24.69
C ASN A 135 -1.19 -5.12 -24.84
#